data_1b8f9a5dbf8160aa765d740aa881bb27
#
_entry.id   1b8f9a5dbf8160aa765d740aa881bb27
#
_cell.length_a   1.000
_cell.length_b   1.000
_cell.length_c   1.000
_cell.angle_alpha   90.00
_cell.angle_beta   90.00
_cell.angle_gamma   90.00
#
_symmetry.space_group_name_H-M   'P 1'
#
loop_
_entity.id
_entity.type
_entity.pdbx_description
1 polymer ?
#
loop_
_entity_poly.entity_id
_entity_poly.type
_entity_poly.pdbx_seq_one_letter_code
_entity_poly.pdbx_strand_id
1 'polypeptide(L)'
;MAIQVAFQELGVFQTSNTKVPLQDDDAMPFQKVQVIENMERKADLAKIVNPMKGTLTSAAEAQSLQQAEAAIEQALHPEIKRREVTMSMRREGLVVSLKEMGFFGSGSSAVRPDSLDAISRLAGVLKQRRENLRIEGHTDDIPIHNLHFASNWELSTTRATEMIRILVTQYGLPASHLSAAGYGEFHPVASNKTAEGRAQNRRLDIVILTPFQGAIDNPTPSTPEIGRAPGPTVSPQTLP
;
A
#
# COMPACT_ATOMS: atom_id res chain seq x y z
N MET A 1 -24.36 -26.52 -5.70
CA MET A 1 -23.61 -27.74 -6.05
C MET A 1 -22.45 -27.53 -7.03
N ALA A 2 -22.40 -26.46 -7.84
CA ALA A 2 -21.32 -26.27 -8.82
C ALA A 2 -19.96 -25.83 -8.23
N ILE A 3 -19.92 -25.19 -7.07
CA ILE A 3 -18.69 -24.67 -6.46
C ILE A 3 -17.89 -25.80 -5.77
N GLN A 4 -18.56 -26.83 -5.28
CA GLN A 4 -17.91 -27.94 -4.57
C GLN A 4 -17.10 -28.86 -5.50
N VAL A 5 -17.50 -28.97 -6.76
CA VAL A 5 -16.82 -29.81 -7.76
C VAL A 5 -15.51 -29.17 -8.24
N ALA A 6 -15.46 -27.83 -8.35
CA ALA A 6 -14.28 -27.13 -8.82
C ALA A 6 -13.09 -27.19 -7.84
N PHE A 7 -13.34 -27.38 -6.54
CA PHE A 7 -12.28 -27.49 -5.53
C PHE A 7 -11.77 -28.92 -5.34
N GLN A 8 -12.50 -29.96 -5.79
CA GLN A 8 -12.04 -31.35 -5.78
C GLN A 8 -10.94 -31.62 -6.83
N GLU A 9 -11.02 -30.97 -7.97
CA GLU A 9 -10.00 -31.12 -9.05
C GLU A 9 -8.66 -30.43 -8.71
N LEU A 10 -8.66 -29.47 -7.77
CA LEU A 10 -7.43 -28.77 -7.34
C LEU A 10 -6.67 -29.45 -6.21
N GLY A 11 -7.12 -30.63 -5.73
CA GLY A 11 -6.40 -31.42 -4.73
C GLY A 11 -6.26 -30.74 -3.34
N VAL A 12 -7.06 -29.70 -3.06
CA VAL A 12 -6.95 -28.91 -1.82
C VAL A 12 -7.63 -29.59 -0.61
N PHE A 13 -8.52 -30.57 -0.85
CA PHE A 13 -9.15 -31.35 0.22
C PHE A 13 -8.98 -32.84 -0.06
N GLN A 14 -8.07 -33.49 0.66
CA GLN A 14 -8.09 -34.95 0.78
C GLN A 14 -9.21 -35.33 1.76
N THR A 15 -10.27 -35.93 1.25
CA THR A 15 -11.28 -36.57 2.07
C THR A 15 -10.71 -37.88 2.62
N SER A 16 -9.93 -37.83 3.69
CA SER A 16 -9.73 -38.97 4.55
C SER A 16 -10.98 -39.16 5.38
N ASN A 17 -11.64 -40.29 5.13
CA ASN A 17 -12.86 -40.76 5.75
C ASN A 17 -12.58 -41.02 7.25
N THR A 18 -12.69 -40.03 8.10
CA THR A 18 -12.72 -40.18 9.55
C THR A 18 -14.09 -39.78 10.05
N LYS A 19 -14.97 -40.80 10.23
CA LYS A 19 -16.16 -40.67 11.05
C LYS A 19 -15.71 -40.26 12.45
N VAL A 20 -16.05 -39.06 12.88
CA VAL A 20 -15.94 -38.64 14.27
C VAL A 20 -17.17 -39.20 14.97
N PRO A 21 -17.06 -40.15 15.92
CA PRO A 21 -18.17 -40.55 16.78
C PRO A 21 -18.34 -39.45 17.82
N LEU A 22 -19.47 -38.77 17.78
CA LEU A 22 -19.98 -38.04 18.93
C LEU A 22 -20.57 -39.10 19.87
N GLN A 23 -19.85 -39.49 20.88
CA GLN A 23 -20.42 -40.24 22.03
C GLN A 23 -19.71 -39.79 23.29
N ASP A 24 -20.55 -39.44 24.25
CA ASP A 24 -20.24 -38.97 25.58
C ASP A 24 -19.37 -39.93 26.38
N ASP A 25 -18.71 -39.36 27.40
CA ASP A 25 -18.08 -40.01 28.54
C ASP A 25 -16.94 -40.98 28.26
N ASP A 26 -15.73 -40.42 28.11
CA ASP A 26 -14.57 -40.92 28.84
C ASP A 26 -13.46 -39.86 28.81
N ALA A 27 -13.17 -39.35 30.01
CA ALA A 27 -12.10 -38.42 30.24
C ALA A 27 -10.76 -39.03 29.82
N MET A 28 -10.29 -38.72 28.62
CA MET A 28 -8.89 -38.97 28.25
C MET A 28 -8.00 -38.15 29.20
N PRO A 29 -7.06 -38.78 29.91
CA PRO A 29 -6.10 -38.04 30.70
C PRO A 29 -5.32 -37.17 29.75
N PHE A 30 -5.38 -35.87 29.95
CA PHE A 30 -4.45 -34.92 29.33
C PHE A 30 -3.03 -35.43 29.67
N GLN A 31 -2.37 -36.09 28.71
CA GLN A 31 -0.96 -36.23 28.77
C GLN A 31 -0.41 -34.81 28.86
N LYS A 32 0.08 -34.45 30.05
CA LYS A 32 0.93 -33.30 30.22
C LYS A 32 2.01 -33.43 29.18
N VAL A 33 1.83 -32.71 28.09
CA VAL A 33 2.94 -32.40 27.16
C VAL A 33 4.01 -31.78 28.07
N GLN A 34 5.09 -32.49 28.27
CA GLN A 34 6.26 -31.99 28.98
C GLN A 34 6.80 -30.77 28.20
N VAL A 35 6.21 -29.60 28.48
CA VAL A 35 6.68 -28.31 27.96
C VAL A 35 7.82 -27.77 28.82
N ILE A 36 8.29 -28.56 29.78
CA ILE A 36 9.32 -28.10 30.70
C ILE A 36 10.46 -29.12 30.71
N GLU A 37 11.28 -29.08 29.70
CA GLU A 37 12.68 -29.46 29.77
C GLU A 37 13.45 -29.00 28.53
N ASN A 38 13.47 -27.70 28.31
CA ASN A 38 14.48 -27.07 27.48
C ASN A 38 14.66 -25.59 27.92
N MET A 39 14.84 -25.37 29.22
CA MET A 39 15.25 -24.06 29.71
C MET A 39 16.68 -23.67 29.30
N GLU A 40 17.47 -24.58 28.75
CA GLU A 40 18.81 -24.27 28.22
C GLU A 40 18.77 -23.71 26.81
N ARG A 41 17.67 -23.92 26.03
CA ARG A 41 17.50 -23.27 24.71
C ARG A 41 17.01 -21.82 24.78
N LYS A 42 16.61 -21.30 25.94
CA LYS A 42 16.26 -19.88 26.09
C LYS A 42 17.44 -18.93 25.94
N ALA A 43 18.65 -19.40 26.23
CA ALA A 43 19.86 -18.58 26.06
C ALA A 43 20.23 -18.38 24.57
N ASP A 44 19.88 -19.32 23.69
CA ASP A 44 20.17 -19.21 22.26
C ASP A 44 19.09 -18.44 21.50
N LEU A 45 17.82 -18.51 21.91
CA LEU A 45 16.75 -17.69 21.34
C LEU A 45 16.91 -16.20 21.67
N ALA A 46 17.52 -15.86 22.81
CA ALA A 46 17.83 -14.48 23.17
C ALA A 46 18.94 -13.87 22.29
N LYS A 47 19.75 -14.71 21.62
CA LYS A 47 20.76 -14.25 20.65
C LYS A 47 20.19 -14.03 19.24
N ILE A 48 19.04 -14.63 18.90
CA ILE A 48 18.43 -14.55 17.57
C ILE A 48 17.51 -13.32 17.46
N VAL A 49 16.88 -12.90 18.54
CA VAL A 49 16.09 -11.68 18.59
C VAL A 49 16.96 -10.57 19.17
N ASN A 50 17.60 -9.82 18.30
CA ASN A 50 18.33 -8.63 18.69
C ASN A 50 17.31 -7.49 18.93
N PRO A 51 16.79 -7.28 20.16
CA PRO A 51 15.73 -6.31 20.42
C PRO A 51 16.20 -4.86 20.20
N MET A 52 17.53 -4.63 20.22
CA MET A 52 18.08 -3.30 19.96
C MET A 52 17.98 -2.88 18.49
N LYS A 53 18.05 -3.83 17.52
CA LYS A 53 17.98 -3.47 16.10
C LYS A 53 16.59 -3.01 15.70
N GLY A 54 15.54 -3.65 16.20
CA GLY A 54 14.15 -3.26 15.94
C GLY A 54 13.78 -1.90 16.56
N THR A 55 14.25 -1.63 17.78
CA THR A 55 13.98 -0.37 18.49
C THR A 55 14.73 0.82 17.87
N LEU A 56 15.99 0.61 17.46
CA LEU A 56 16.77 1.66 16.79
C LEU A 56 16.22 1.98 15.39
N THR A 57 15.77 0.98 14.64
CA THR A 57 15.14 1.18 13.32
C THR A 57 13.84 1.96 13.46
N SER A 58 12.96 1.59 14.39
CA SER A 58 11.71 2.30 14.63
C SER A 58 11.90 3.74 15.11
N ALA A 59 12.91 4.02 15.93
CA ALA A 59 13.24 5.38 16.36
C ALA A 59 13.77 6.24 15.20
N ALA A 60 14.64 5.69 14.36
CA ALA A 60 15.16 6.37 13.17
C ALA A 60 14.06 6.64 12.14
N GLU A 61 13.14 5.69 11.94
CA GLU A 61 11.99 5.85 11.07
C GLU A 61 11.02 6.92 11.58
N ALA A 62 10.72 6.92 12.89
CA ALA A 62 9.91 7.96 13.51
C ALA A 62 10.55 9.35 13.35
N GLN A 63 11.86 9.46 13.55
CA GLN A 63 12.59 10.71 13.34
C GLN A 63 12.57 11.14 11.87
N SER A 64 12.70 10.20 10.91
CA SER A 64 12.58 10.46 9.49
C SER A 64 11.22 11.05 9.13
N LEU A 65 10.13 10.46 9.63
CA LEU A 65 8.77 10.97 9.40
C LEU A 65 8.54 12.34 10.03
N GLN A 66 9.05 12.60 11.23
CA GLN A 66 8.99 13.92 11.87
C GLN A 66 9.72 14.99 11.03
N GLN A 67 10.88 14.64 10.49
CA GLN A 67 11.61 15.54 9.58
C GLN A 67 10.83 15.79 8.29
N ALA A 68 10.14 14.76 7.76
CA ALA A 68 9.26 14.92 6.61
C ALA A 68 8.09 15.86 6.92
N GLU A 69 7.44 15.66 8.07
CA GLU A 69 6.33 16.49 8.52
C GLU A 69 6.74 17.96 8.60
N ALA A 70 7.84 18.27 9.29
CA ALA A 70 8.36 19.63 9.41
C ALA A 70 8.73 20.25 8.06
N ALA A 71 9.36 19.49 7.17
CA ALA A 71 9.73 19.98 5.84
C ALA A 71 8.50 20.24 4.96
N ILE A 72 7.47 19.38 5.02
CA ILE A 72 6.20 19.56 4.29
C ILE A 72 5.41 20.72 4.87
N GLU A 73 5.37 20.86 6.20
CA GLU A 73 4.72 22.00 6.86
C GLU A 73 5.32 23.32 6.40
N GLN A 74 6.63 23.42 6.34
CA GLN A 74 7.32 24.60 5.81
C GLN A 74 7.01 24.84 4.33
N ALA A 75 7.07 23.78 3.51
CA ALA A 75 6.85 23.88 2.08
C ALA A 75 5.40 24.27 1.70
N LEU A 76 4.42 23.80 2.48
CA LEU A 76 2.98 23.98 2.23
C LEU A 76 2.29 24.91 3.24
N HIS A 77 3.06 25.75 3.95
CA HIS A 77 2.52 26.65 4.98
C HIS A 77 1.33 27.48 4.49
N PRO A 78 1.33 28.10 3.28
CA PRO A 78 0.17 28.84 2.77
C PRO A 78 -1.09 27.98 2.61
N GLU A 79 -0.95 26.76 2.09
CA GLU A 79 -2.05 25.82 1.84
C GLU A 79 -2.61 25.26 3.16
N ILE A 80 -1.76 25.02 4.14
CA ILE A 80 -2.16 24.60 5.50
C ILE A 80 -2.94 25.75 6.18
N LYS A 81 -2.46 26.98 6.06
CA LYS A 81 -3.16 28.16 6.61
C LYS A 81 -4.54 28.36 5.98
N ARG A 82 -4.70 28.05 4.67
CA ARG A 82 -6.00 28.07 3.98
C ARG A 82 -6.84 26.82 4.24
N ARG A 83 -6.34 25.87 5.03
CA ARG A 83 -7.00 24.59 5.33
C ARG A 83 -7.23 23.70 4.09
N GLU A 84 -6.46 23.91 3.05
CA GLU A 84 -6.45 23.09 1.82
C GLU A 84 -5.60 21.84 1.97
N VAL A 85 -4.61 21.88 2.88
CA VAL A 85 -3.75 20.76 3.25
C VAL A 85 -3.86 20.53 4.76
N THR A 86 -3.90 19.24 5.13
CA THR A 86 -3.79 18.79 6.52
C THR A 86 -2.82 17.63 6.60
N MET A 87 -2.16 17.44 7.73
CA MET A 87 -1.25 16.34 7.98
C MET A 87 -1.68 15.55 9.21
N SER A 88 -1.44 14.25 9.19
CA SER A 88 -1.70 13.38 10.34
C SER A 88 -0.76 12.18 10.34
N MET A 89 -0.20 11.87 11.51
CA MET A 89 0.57 10.66 11.71
C MET A 89 -0.38 9.48 11.93
N ARG A 90 -0.22 8.39 11.15
CA ARG A 90 -0.98 7.14 11.27
C ARG A 90 -0.02 5.97 11.50
N ARG A 91 -0.57 4.78 11.80
CA ARG A 91 0.25 3.55 11.99
C ARG A 91 1.09 3.19 10.77
N GLU A 92 0.63 3.49 9.59
CA GLU A 92 1.27 3.18 8.30
C GLU A 92 2.28 4.24 7.86
N GLY A 93 2.28 5.43 8.48
CA GLY A 93 3.18 6.53 8.16
C GLY A 93 2.55 7.91 8.28
N LEU A 94 3.18 8.90 7.66
CA LEU A 94 2.69 10.27 7.60
C LEU A 94 1.74 10.45 6.43
N VAL A 95 0.52 10.92 6.71
CA VAL A 95 -0.51 11.22 5.72
C VAL A 95 -0.60 12.72 5.47
N VAL A 96 -0.42 13.13 4.24
CA VAL A 96 -0.62 14.50 3.75
C VAL A 96 -1.89 14.53 2.92
N SER A 97 -2.95 15.15 3.46
CA SER A 97 -4.27 15.22 2.83
C SER A 97 -4.43 16.53 2.06
N LEU A 98 -4.60 16.44 0.75
CA LEU A 98 -4.87 17.53 -0.17
C LEU A 98 -6.37 17.59 -0.45
N LYS A 99 -7.07 18.65 0.01
CA LYS A 99 -8.51 18.79 -0.24
C LYS A 99 -8.81 19.10 -1.70
N GLU A 100 -9.87 18.50 -2.23
CA GLU A 100 -10.29 18.69 -3.62
C GLU A 100 -10.31 20.16 -4.02
N MET A 101 -10.94 21.02 -3.21
CA MET A 101 -11.15 22.42 -3.52
C MET A 101 -9.86 23.20 -3.81
N GLY A 102 -8.72 22.79 -3.25
CA GLY A 102 -7.42 23.43 -3.47
C GLY A 102 -6.66 22.86 -4.68
N PHE A 103 -6.94 21.63 -5.08
CA PHE A 103 -6.08 20.90 -6.01
C PHE A 103 -6.77 20.38 -7.27
N PHE A 104 -8.09 20.17 -7.24
CA PHE A 104 -8.86 19.61 -8.36
C PHE A 104 -10.12 20.46 -8.63
N GLY A 105 -10.60 20.38 -9.86
CA GLY A 105 -11.94 20.83 -10.20
C GLY A 105 -13.02 19.91 -9.60
N SER A 106 -14.19 20.47 -9.29
CA SER A 106 -15.30 19.65 -8.78
C SER A 106 -15.69 18.56 -9.79
N GLY A 107 -15.74 17.28 -9.33
CA GLY A 107 -16.02 16.15 -10.19
C GLY A 107 -15.00 15.92 -11.31
N SER A 108 -13.80 16.49 -11.21
CA SER A 108 -12.72 16.38 -12.19
C SER A 108 -11.50 15.70 -11.57
N SER A 109 -10.73 14.99 -12.40
CA SER A 109 -9.42 14.46 -12.05
C SER A 109 -8.27 15.37 -12.49
N ALA A 110 -8.56 16.41 -13.26
CA ALA A 110 -7.54 17.36 -13.70
C ALA A 110 -7.07 18.22 -12.53
N VAL A 111 -5.76 18.26 -12.35
CA VAL A 111 -5.12 19.13 -11.34
C VAL A 111 -5.25 20.59 -11.78
N ARG A 112 -5.59 21.46 -10.84
CA ARG A 112 -5.74 22.90 -11.09
C ARG A 112 -4.38 23.53 -11.37
N PRO A 113 -4.27 24.41 -12.39
CA PRO A 113 -3.01 25.09 -12.69
C PRO A 113 -2.45 25.91 -11.51
N ASP A 114 -3.32 26.54 -10.72
CA ASP A 114 -2.95 27.34 -9.55
C ASP A 114 -2.42 26.52 -8.36
N SER A 115 -2.63 25.18 -8.36
CA SER A 115 -2.08 24.28 -7.36
C SER A 115 -0.71 23.67 -7.75
N LEU A 116 -0.26 23.83 -9.00
CA LEU A 116 0.99 23.23 -9.47
C LEU A 116 2.22 23.71 -8.71
N ASP A 117 2.23 24.97 -8.24
CA ASP A 117 3.33 25.50 -7.42
C ASP A 117 3.41 24.79 -6.06
N ALA A 118 2.27 24.55 -5.41
CA ALA A 118 2.20 23.80 -4.16
C ALA A 118 2.66 22.34 -4.37
N ILE A 119 2.20 21.71 -5.47
CA ILE A 119 2.62 20.34 -5.82
C ILE A 119 4.13 20.30 -6.11
N SER A 120 4.70 21.30 -6.78
CA SER A 120 6.14 21.42 -7.04
C SER A 120 6.95 21.46 -5.73
N ARG A 121 6.54 22.29 -4.78
CA ARG A 121 7.20 22.39 -3.47
C ARG A 121 7.10 21.08 -2.69
N LEU A 122 5.94 20.45 -2.68
CA LEU A 122 5.73 19.12 -2.06
C LEU A 122 6.62 18.07 -2.74
N ALA A 123 6.63 18.01 -4.06
CA ALA A 123 7.46 17.09 -4.83
C ALA A 123 8.95 17.27 -4.54
N GLY A 124 9.40 18.51 -4.33
CA GLY A 124 10.78 18.83 -3.93
C GLY A 124 11.16 18.18 -2.60
N VAL A 125 10.26 18.15 -1.62
CA VAL A 125 10.48 17.46 -0.35
C VAL A 125 10.44 15.96 -0.55
N LEU A 126 9.43 15.42 -1.24
CA LEU A 126 9.24 13.98 -1.45
C LEU A 126 10.40 13.35 -2.25
N LYS A 127 10.98 14.07 -3.21
CA LYS A 127 12.09 13.59 -4.03
C LYS A 127 13.37 13.28 -3.24
N GLN A 128 13.55 13.94 -2.11
CA GLN A 128 14.72 13.73 -1.25
C GLN A 128 14.55 12.51 -0.33
N ARG A 129 13.41 11.86 -0.40
CA ARG A 129 13.03 10.77 0.49
C ARG A 129 13.16 9.42 -0.23
N ARG A 130 13.36 8.36 0.57
CA ARG A 130 13.50 6.98 0.07
C ARG A 130 12.30 6.11 0.39
N GLU A 131 11.38 6.64 1.18
CA GLU A 131 10.18 5.92 1.59
C GLU A 131 9.24 5.73 0.39
N ASN A 132 8.49 4.63 0.41
CA ASN A 132 7.44 4.40 -0.56
C ASN A 132 6.26 5.32 -0.28
N LEU A 133 5.62 5.77 -1.34
CA LEU A 133 4.47 6.65 -1.30
C LEU A 133 3.24 5.92 -1.85
N ARG A 134 2.13 6.01 -1.14
CA ARG A 134 0.83 5.57 -1.65
C ARG A 134 -0.07 6.78 -1.83
N ILE A 135 -0.61 6.96 -3.02
CA ILE A 135 -1.51 8.04 -3.37
C ILE A 135 -2.93 7.50 -3.33
N GLU A 136 -3.76 8.07 -2.46
CA GLU A 136 -5.11 7.58 -2.18
C GLU A 136 -6.15 8.63 -2.56
N GLY A 137 -7.08 8.28 -3.46
CA GLY A 137 -8.20 9.11 -3.84
C GLY A 137 -9.44 8.79 -3.03
N HIS A 138 -10.15 9.85 -2.59
CA HIS A 138 -11.39 9.73 -1.82
C HIS A 138 -12.43 10.72 -2.35
N THR A 139 -13.71 10.35 -2.24
CA THR A 139 -14.86 11.20 -2.55
C THR A 139 -15.76 11.36 -1.32
N ASP A 140 -16.77 12.20 -1.44
CA ASP A 140 -17.96 12.14 -0.58
C ASP A 140 -18.93 11.06 -1.09
N ASP A 141 -20.10 10.94 -0.45
CA ASP A 141 -21.15 9.97 -0.79
C ASP A 141 -22.11 10.44 -1.89
N ILE A 142 -21.89 11.62 -2.48
CA ILE A 142 -22.70 12.08 -3.62
C ILE A 142 -22.25 11.28 -4.85
N PRO A 143 -23.15 10.48 -5.47
CA PRO A 143 -22.79 9.71 -6.64
C PRO A 143 -22.37 10.60 -7.81
N ILE A 144 -21.24 10.28 -8.44
CA ILE A 144 -20.89 10.85 -9.74
C ILE A 144 -21.26 9.88 -10.86
N HIS A 145 -21.88 10.42 -11.90
CA HIS A 145 -22.12 9.69 -13.14
C HIS A 145 -22.10 10.70 -14.29
N ASN A 146 -21.05 10.63 -15.11
CA ASN A 146 -20.89 11.50 -16.27
C ASN A 146 -20.12 10.77 -17.39
N LEU A 147 -19.80 11.47 -18.48
CA LEU A 147 -19.08 10.88 -19.62
C LEU A 147 -17.66 10.37 -19.29
N HIS A 148 -17.05 10.83 -18.20
CA HIS A 148 -15.69 10.50 -17.85
C HIS A 148 -15.60 9.49 -16.70
N PHE A 149 -16.60 9.50 -15.80
CA PHE A 149 -16.59 8.67 -14.59
C PHE A 149 -17.96 8.02 -14.40
N ALA A 150 -18.00 6.70 -14.39
CA ALA A 150 -19.21 5.93 -14.13
C ALA A 150 -19.55 5.89 -12.63
N SER A 151 -18.55 6.05 -11.74
CA SER A 151 -18.76 6.04 -10.30
C SER A 151 -17.66 6.80 -9.55
N ASN A 152 -17.85 6.96 -8.24
CA ASN A 152 -16.86 7.52 -7.33
C ASN A 152 -15.54 6.71 -7.28
N TRP A 153 -15.61 5.41 -7.63
CA TRP A 153 -14.43 4.55 -7.75
C TRP A 153 -13.49 5.04 -8.86
N GLU A 154 -14.04 5.26 -10.08
CA GLU A 154 -13.23 5.73 -11.20
C GLU A 154 -12.67 7.12 -10.94
N LEU A 155 -13.50 8.06 -10.42
CA LEU A 155 -13.03 9.40 -10.11
C LEU A 155 -11.87 9.38 -9.12
N SER A 156 -12.01 8.65 -8.01
CA SER A 156 -10.99 8.59 -6.96
C SER A 156 -9.70 7.93 -7.44
N THR A 157 -9.80 6.82 -8.18
CA THR A 157 -8.66 6.12 -8.75
C THR A 157 -7.95 6.96 -9.80
N THR A 158 -8.70 7.64 -10.68
CA THR A 158 -8.13 8.50 -11.72
C THR A 158 -7.39 9.69 -11.11
N ARG A 159 -7.91 10.29 -10.03
CA ARG A 159 -7.20 11.36 -9.31
C ARG A 159 -5.87 10.89 -8.75
N ALA A 160 -5.85 9.70 -8.13
CA ALA A 160 -4.62 9.12 -7.59
C ALA A 160 -3.59 8.84 -8.69
N THR A 161 -3.99 8.26 -9.81
CA THR A 161 -3.09 7.96 -10.93
C THR A 161 -2.63 9.22 -11.66
N GLU A 162 -3.48 10.24 -11.79
CA GLU A 162 -3.12 11.52 -12.38
C GLU A 162 -2.07 12.25 -11.54
N MET A 163 -2.21 12.25 -10.21
CA MET A 163 -1.19 12.80 -9.33
C MET A 163 0.15 12.06 -9.49
N ILE A 164 0.15 10.72 -9.55
CA ILE A 164 1.37 9.94 -9.83
C ILE A 164 1.98 10.35 -11.17
N ARG A 165 1.17 10.46 -12.21
CA ARG A 165 1.65 10.88 -13.54
C ARG A 165 2.39 12.22 -13.47
N ILE A 166 1.83 13.20 -12.77
CA ILE A 166 2.43 14.52 -12.58
C ILE A 166 3.75 14.40 -11.79
N LEU A 167 3.74 13.70 -10.65
CA LEU A 167 4.92 13.52 -9.80
C LEU A 167 6.08 12.85 -10.55
N VAL A 168 5.78 11.86 -11.41
CA VAL A 168 6.80 11.17 -12.22
C VAL A 168 7.26 12.03 -13.40
N THR A 169 6.31 12.51 -14.22
CA THR A 169 6.67 13.13 -15.52
C THR A 169 7.17 14.56 -15.39
N GLN A 170 6.64 15.33 -14.45
CA GLN A 170 7.00 16.75 -14.28
C GLN A 170 8.07 16.96 -13.21
N TYR A 171 8.03 16.17 -12.13
CA TYR A 171 8.93 16.36 -10.98
C TYR A 171 9.98 15.27 -10.83
N GLY A 172 9.91 14.18 -11.61
CA GLY A 172 10.94 13.14 -11.68
C GLY A 172 11.04 12.30 -10.42
N LEU A 173 9.92 12.05 -9.72
CA LEU A 173 9.89 11.05 -8.64
C LEU A 173 10.02 9.64 -9.24
N PRO A 174 10.76 8.72 -8.57
CA PRO A 174 10.94 7.37 -9.09
C PRO A 174 9.61 6.60 -9.03
N ALA A 175 9.12 6.14 -10.18
CA ALA A 175 7.85 5.44 -10.30
C ALA A 175 7.80 4.15 -9.45
N SER A 176 8.96 3.50 -9.22
CA SER A 176 9.07 2.30 -8.39
C SER A 176 8.69 2.51 -6.92
N HIS A 177 8.70 3.75 -6.43
CA HIS A 177 8.33 4.09 -5.06
C HIS A 177 6.86 4.51 -4.93
N LEU A 178 6.11 4.56 -6.04
CA LEU A 178 4.76 5.11 -6.06
C LEU A 178 3.71 4.03 -6.28
N SER A 179 2.62 4.11 -5.54
CA SER A 179 1.44 3.27 -5.72
C SER A 179 0.17 4.13 -5.65
N ALA A 180 -0.89 3.72 -6.35
CA ALA A 180 -2.18 4.38 -6.35
C ALA A 180 -3.27 3.49 -5.78
N ALA A 181 -4.21 4.09 -5.04
CA ALA A 181 -5.44 3.47 -4.60
C ALA A 181 -6.62 4.45 -4.74
N GLY A 182 -7.78 3.97 -5.17
CA GLY A 182 -9.03 4.72 -5.10
C GLY A 182 -9.95 4.05 -4.10
N TYR A 183 -10.60 4.82 -3.24
CA TYR A 183 -11.50 4.30 -2.20
C TYR A 183 -12.94 4.79 -2.37
N GLY A 184 -13.23 5.62 -3.38
CA GLY A 184 -14.55 6.20 -3.52
C GLY A 184 -15.00 6.90 -2.24
N GLU A 185 -16.26 6.71 -1.85
CA GLU A 185 -16.89 7.23 -0.64
C GLU A 185 -16.72 6.34 0.60
N PHE A 186 -16.04 5.19 0.50
CA PHE A 186 -16.05 4.15 1.52
C PHE A 186 -15.06 4.36 2.67
N HIS A 187 -14.21 5.39 2.59
CA HIS A 187 -13.25 5.73 3.64
C HIS A 187 -13.43 7.19 4.11
N PRO A 188 -14.61 7.55 4.65
CA PRO A 188 -14.89 8.92 5.10
C PRO A 188 -14.08 9.26 6.36
N VAL A 189 -13.58 10.49 6.44
CA VAL A 189 -12.93 11.05 7.63
C VAL A 189 -13.84 11.98 8.42
N ALA A 190 -14.99 12.36 7.83
CA ALA A 190 -16.01 13.19 8.43
C ALA A 190 -17.41 12.75 7.99
N SER A 191 -18.45 13.29 8.64
CA SER A 191 -19.84 12.95 8.31
C SER A 191 -20.23 13.48 6.93
N ASN A 192 -20.73 12.61 6.05
CA ASN A 192 -21.29 13.00 4.75
C ASN A 192 -22.64 13.77 4.86
N LYS A 193 -23.24 13.80 6.05
CA LYS A 193 -24.52 14.50 6.26
C LYS A 193 -24.39 16.04 6.18
N THR A 194 -23.19 16.58 6.39
CA THR A 194 -22.95 18.02 6.33
C THR A 194 -22.09 18.39 5.12
N ALA A 195 -22.26 19.60 4.60
CA ALA A 195 -21.47 20.10 3.48
C ALA A 195 -19.96 20.17 3.82
N GLU A 196 -19.67 20.59 5.07
CA GLU A 196 -18.30 20.70 5.59
C GLU A 196 -17.64 19.33 5.70
N GLY A 197 -18.38 18.32 6.17
CA GLY A 197 -17.88 16.93 6.27
C GLY A 197 -17.63 16.33 4.89
N ARG A 198 -18.54 16.51 3.93
CA ARG A 198 -18.33 16.11 2.55
C ARG A 198 -17.08 16.77 1.95
N ALA A 199 -16.87 18.06 2.20
CA ALA A 199 -15.67 18.77 1.73
C ALA A 199 -14.37 18.20 2.33
N GLN A 200 -14.42 17.63 3.55
CA GLN A 200 -13.28 16.92 4.15
C GLN A 200 -13.07 15.55 3.52
N ASN A 201 -14.16 14.87 3.13
CA ASN A 201 -14.08 13.55 2.51
C ASN A 201 -13.54 13.61 1.08
N ARG A 202 -13.85 14.66 0.31
CA ARG A 202 -13.28 14.89 -1.03
C ARG A 202 -11.84 15.34 -0.91
N ARG A 203 -10.92 14.38 -0.95
CA ARG A 203 -9.48 14.61 -0.75
C ARG A 203 -8.63 13.60 -1.53
N LEU A 204 -7.37 13.93 -1.65
CA LEU A 204 -6.31 13.03 -2.08
C LEU A 204 -5.28 12.95 -0.94
N ASP A 205 -5.05 11.75 -0.44
CA ASP A 205 -4.07 11.49 0.61
C ASP A 205 -2.75 11.00 -0.03
N ILE A 206 -1.63 11.63 0.34
CA ILE A 206 -0.28 11.15 0.03
C ILE A 206 0.26 10.54 1.31
N VAL A 207 0.41 9.23 1.33
CA VAL A 207 0.89 8.47 2.48
C VAL A 207 2.37 8.16 2.30
N ILE A 208 3.21 8.74 3.16
CA ILE A 208 4.63 8.40 3.26
C ILE A 208 4.72 7.19 4.17
N LEU A 209 4.96 6.03 3.58
CA LEU A 209 4.89 4.74 4.27
C LEU A 209 6.14 4.51 5.13
N THR A 210 5.93 4.05 6.36
CA THR A 210 7.01 3.43 7.12
C THR A 210 7.41 2.13 6.45
N PRO A 211 8.71 1.77 6.43
CA PRO A 211 9.13 0.44 5.99
C PRO A 211 8.40 -0.61 6.85
N PHE A 212 7.68 -1.50 6.20
CA PHE A 212 6.98 -2.58 6.90
C PHE A 212 8.02 -3.55 7.46
N GLN A 213 8.16 -3.63 8.78
CA GLN A 213 9.06 -4.58 9.47
C GLN A 213 8.57 -6.03 9.39
N GLY A 214 7.97 -6.42 8.32
CA GLY A 214 7.47 -7.75 8.05
C GLY A 214 7.61 -8.11 6.58
N ALA A 215 8.46 -7.40 5.85
CA ALA A 215 8.84 -7.84 4.52
C ALA A 215 9.51 -9.21 4.67
N ILE A 216 8.74 -10.25 4.45
CA ILE A 216 9.24 -11.54 3.98
C ILE A 216 10.21 -11.16 2.86
N ASP A 217 11.49 -11.51 3.03
CA ASP A 217 12.49 -11.40 1.99
C ASP A 217 11.84 -11.91 0.69
N ASN A 218 11.38 -11.01 -0.15
CA ASN A 218 11.00 -11.39 -1.49
C ASN A 218 12.31 -11.86 -2.13
N PRO A 219 12.49 -13.16 -2.41
CA PRO A 219 13.66 -13.61 -3.12
C PRO A 219 13.70 -12.77 -4.40
N THR A 220 14.80 -12.06 -4.59
CA THR A 220 15.09 -11.36 -5.85
C THR A 220 14.68 -12.32 -6.97
N PRO A 221 13.77 -11.96 -7.88
CA PRO A 221 13.42 -12.85 -8.97
C PRO A 221 14.73 -13.17 -9.71
N SER A 222 15.21 -14.40 -9.55
CA SER A 222 16.29 -14.90 -10.35
C SER A 222 15.82 -14.78 -11.79
N THR A 223 16.46 -13.93 -12.56
CA THR A 223 16.23 -13.83 -14.01
C THR A 223 16.32 -15.25 -14.56
N PRO A 224 15.26 -15.81 -15.15
CA PRO A 224 15.39 -17.12 -15.76
C PRO A 224 16.43 -16.98 -16.86
N GLU A 225 17.51 -17.74 -16.73
CA GLU A 225 18.51 -17.88 -17.78
C GLU A 225 17.75 -18.49 -18.98
N ILE A 226 17.39 -17.64 -19.95
CA ILE A 226 16.81 -18.11 -21.20
C ILE A 226 17.90 -18.91 -21.88
N GLY A 227 17.83 -20.24 -21.73
CA GLY A 227 18.72 -21.17 -22.38
C GLY A 227 18.72 -20.85 -23.88
N ARG A 228 19.89 -20.47 -24.36
CA ARG A 228 20.14 -20.24 -25.79
C ARG A 228 19.84 -21.53 -26.53
N ALA A 229 18.73 -21.57 -27.27
CA ALA A 229 18.40 -22.70 -28.12
C ALA A 229 19.59 -23.00 -29.04
N PRO A 230 19.98 -24.28 -29.19
CA PRO A 230 21.04 -24.67 -30.14
C PRO A 230 20.57 -24.29 -31.54
N GLY A 231 21.39 -23.49 -32.23
CA GLY A 231 21.16 -23.09 -33.62
C GLY A 231 21.10 -24.32 -34.54
N PRO A 232 20.37 -24.25 -35.67
CA PRO A 232 20.26 -25.36 -36.60
C PRO A 232 21.62 -25.70 -37.20
N THR A 233 22.04 -26.95 -37.05
CA THR A 233 23.17 -27.54 -37.71
C THR A 233 22.87 -27.64 -39.22
N VAL A 234 23.54 -26.79 -40.01
CA VAL A 234 23.51 -26.88 -41.47
C VAL A 234 24.55 -27.97 -41.87
N SER A 235 24.10 -29.11 -42.33
CA SER A 235 24.93 -30.10 -42.96
C SER A 235 25.30 -29.64 -44.38
N PRO A 236 26.58 -29.74 -44.84
CA PRO A 236 26.91 -29.40 -46.21
C PRO A 236 26.41 -30.53 -47.15
N GLN A 237 25.49 -30.19 -48.06
CA GLN A 237 25.13 -31.04 -49.17
C GLN A 237 26.24 -30.92 -50.24
N THR A 238 26.94 -32.01 -50.53
CA THR A 238 27.75 -32.19 -51.71
C THR A 238 26.84 -32.36 -52.92
N LEU A 239 26.96 -31.50 -53.89
CA LEU A 239 26.36 -31.61 -55.23
C LEU A 239 27.27 -32.46 -56.11
N PRO A 240 26.71 -33.22 -57.09
CA PRO A 240 27.44 -34.11 -58.01
C PRO A 240 28.19 -33.35 -59.12
#